data_139d6e27bf68469182be308a7d275eb6
#
_entry.id   139d6e27bf68469182be308a7d275eb6
#
_cell.length_a   1.000
_cell.length_b   1.000
_cell.length_c   1.000
_cell.angle_alpha   90.00
_cell.angle_beta   90.00
_cell.angle_gamma   90.00
#
_symmetry.space_group_name_H-M   'P 1'
#
loop_
_entity.id
_entity.type
_entity.pdbx_description
1 polymer ?
#
loop_
_entity_poly.entity_id
_entity_poly.type
_entity_poly.pdbx_seq_one_letter_code
_entity_poly.pdbx_strand_id
1 'polypeptide(L)'
;MELTQGVRFDTLELSPEILRALMERNIVQSTPVQAGCIPPMLEWRDVIAKAPTGTGKTFAYGIPIVEHIDPEDESVQAVILAPTRELAIQITDELRILYTYKPGIRAVCLYGGAPIGRQIDALKKHPQIVVATPGRLSDHMKRRTVRVDTAKTVVLDEADRMLDMGFIHDVTRLLDRMDKRKNLGLFSATISREVMDIAWVYQRDAEEVTVREDEQNKPDIKQFRMDVSFDGKAEAIAKILSETGFDRCMVFCNTKGNTERITKFLQMRGIDAQCIHGDIPQKKREQVMDLFRKGKLRVFVSTDVAARGIDVDDVDIVFNCDIPDENQDYVHRIGRTGRAKRQRVAVSFVADFPSKIRIDDIAKNTRNEILPVKFDENGSLTMA
;
A
#
# COMPACT_ATOMS: atom_id res chain seq x y z
N MET A 1 18.15 -12.77 7.15
CA MET A 1 18.82 -11.85 8.12
C MET A 1 17.77 -11.02 8.85
N GLU A 2 17.78 -10.99 10.18
CA GLU A 2 16.88 -10.09 10.95
C GLU A 2 17.58 -8.75 11.17
N LEU A 3 17.00 -7.68 10.66
CA LEU A 3 17.56 -6.34 10.76
C LEU A 3 16.67 -5.46 11.65
N THR A 4 17.31 -4.80 12.63
CA THR A 4 16.64 -3.92 13.58
C THR A 4 17.02 -2.44 13.39
N GLN A 5 18.07 -2.14 12.64
CA GLN A 5 18.57 -0.78 12.46
C GLN A 5 18.92 -0.49 10.99
N GLY A 6 18.70 0.76 10.60
CA GLY A 6 19.17 1.29 9.33
C GLY A 6 20.61 1.80 9.41
N VAL A 7 21.21 2.04 8.26
CA VAL A 7 22.55 2.61 8.11
C VAL A 7 22.46 3.95 7.36
N ARG A 8 23.52 4.74 7.40
CA ARG A 8 23.59 5.96 6.59
C ARG A 8 23.69 5.60 5.10
N PHE A 9 22.97 6.31 4.23
CA PHE A 9 22.99 6.05 2.79
C PHE A 9 24.36 6.29 2.15
N ASP A 10 25.16 7.20 2.69
CA ASP A 10 26.53 7.46 2.22
C ASP A 10 27.51 6.30 2.47
N THR A 11 27.11 5.28 3.24
CA THR A 11 27.89 4.05 3.45
C THR A 11 27.49 2.91 2.49
N LEU A 12 26.51 3.11 1.60
CA LEU A 12 25.96 2.07 0.72
C LEU A 12 26.49 2.10 -0.72
N GLU A 13 27.60 2.79 -0.98
CA GLU A 13 28.26 2.90 -2.31
C GLU A 13 27.30 3.36 -3.43
N LEU A 14 26.42 4.32 -3.11
CA LEU A 14 25.46 4.89 -4.05
C LEU A 14 26.07 6.04 -4.86
N SER A 15 25.56 6.25 -6.08
CA SER A 15 25.97 7.37 -6.93
C SER A 15 25.65 8.72 -6.27
N PRO A 16 26.48 9.76 -6.55
CA PRO A 16 26.25 11.11 -6.03
C PRO A 16 24.86 11.66 -6.36
N GLU A 17 24.30 11.29 -7.50
CA GLU A 17 22.98 11.69 -7.97
C GLU A 17 21.87 11.16 -7.07
N ILE A 18 21.94 9.87 -6.67
CA ILE A 18 21.00 9.26 -5.73
C ILE A 18 21.16 9.88 -4.34
N LEU A 19 22.39 10.01 -3.85
CA LEU A 19 22.64 10.63 -2.54
C LEU A 19 22.09 12.06 -2.49
N ARG A 20 22.25 12.84 -3.56
CA ARG A 20 21.69 14.18 -3.65
C ARG A 20 20.16 14.17 -3.62
N ALA A 21 19.51 13.27 -4.36
CA ALA A 21 18.06 13.16 -4.39
C ALA A 21 17.46 12.82 -3.00
N LEU A 22 18.17 11.98 -2.23
CA LEU A 22 17.80 11.62 -0.86
C LEU A 22 18.03 12.79 0.11
N MET A 23 19.18 13.46 0.04
CA MET A 23 19.54 14.58 0.92
C MET A 23 18.58 15.75 0.80
N GLU A 24 18.14 16.13 -0.40
CA GLU A 24 17.17 17.21 -0.61
C GLU A 24 15.81 16.95 0.06
N ARG A 25 15.53 15.70 0.41
CA ARG A 25 14.33 15.28 1.15
C ARG A 25 14.60 15.02 2.61
N ASN A 26 15.79 15.37 3.12
CA ASN A 26 16.23 15.07 4.48
C ASN A 26 16.23 13.56 4.82
N ILE A 27 16.41 12.69 3.80
CA ILE A 27 16.51 11.24 3.97
C ILE A 27 17.99 10.89 4.04
N VAL A 28 18.55 10.87 5.24
CA VAL A 28 19.98 10.63 5.50
C VAL A 28 20.25 9.19 5.92
N GLN A 29 19.30 8.58 6.60
CA GLN A 29 19.43 7.24 7.17
C GLN A 29 18.44 6.30 6.52
N SER A 30 18.90 5.11 6.15
CA SER A 30 18.04 4.05 5.61
C SER A 30 17.16 3.45 6.69
N THR A 31 16.06 2.87 6.29
CA THR A 31 15.28 1.97 7.13
C THR A 31 15.93 0.57 7.18
N PRO A 32 15.56 -0.30 8.14
CA PRO A 32 16.10 -1.66 8.19
C PRO A 32 15.90 -2.45 6.89
N VAL A 33 14.72 -2.35 6.25
CA VAL A 33 14.47 -3.05 4.98
C VAL A 33 15.35 -2.51 3.85
N GLN A 34 15.62 -1.21 3.82
CA GLN A 34 16.53 -0.61 2.84
C GLN A 34 17.96 -1.07 3.05
N ALA A 35 18.44 -1.06 4.31
CA ALA A 35 19.77 -1.53 4.66
C ALA A 35 20.00 -3.00 4.25
N GLY A 36 18.99 -3.84 4.38
CA GLY A 36 19.08 -5.26 4.04
C GLY A 36 18.92 -5.58 2.56
N CYS A 37 18.11 -4.81 1.83
CA CYS A 37 17.78 -5.14 0.44
C CYS A 37 18.67 -4.43 -0.59
N ILE A 38 19.13 -3.19 -0.30
CA ILE A 38 19.90 -2.41 -1.28
C ILE A 38 21.20 -3.12 -1.67
N PRO A 39 22.09 -3.56 -0.73
CA PRO A 39 23.35 -4.17 -1.11
C PRO A 39 23.19 -5.43 -1.98
N PRO A 40 22.40 -6.46 -1.59
CA PRO A 40 22.26 -7.64 -2.42
C PRO A 40 21.62 -7.36 -3.78
N MET A 41 20.68 -6.42 -3.87
CA MET A 41 20.09 -6.05 -5.15
C MET A 41 21.07 -5.30 -6.06
N LEU A 42 21.99 -4.50 -5.52
CA LEU A 42 23.09 -3.88 -6.29
C LEU A 42 24.05 -4.95 -6.85
N GLU A 43 24.20 -6.07 -6.14
CA GLU A 43 24.99 -7.24 -6.60
C GLU A 43 24.19 -8.18 -7.53
N TRP A 44 23.00 -7.79 -7.98
CA TRP A 44 22.11 -8.59 -8.82
C TRP A 44 21.60 -9.89 -8.15
N ARG A 45 21.58 -9.93 -6.82
CA ARG A 45 21.04 -11.08 -6.08
C ARG A 45 19.51 -10.97 -5.97
N ASP A 46 18.86 -12.12 -5.91
CA ASP A 46 17.44 -12.20 -5.60
C ASP A 46 17.20 -11.87 -4.12
N VAL A 47 16.07 -11.24 -3.82
CA VAL A 47 15.71 -10.82 -2.46
C VAL A 47 14.27 -11.23 -2.15
N ILE A 48 14.05 -11.77 -0.95
CA ILE A 48 12.73 -11.91 -0.33
C ILE A 48 12.69 -10.98 0.88
N ALA A 49 11.90 -9.93 0.80
CA ALA A 49 11.75 -8.97 1.88
C ALA A 49 10.37 -9.11 2.56
N LYS A 50 10.38 -9.58 3.80
CA LYS A 50 9.22 -9.55 4.67
C LYS A 50 9.27 -8.27 5.50
N ALA A 51 8.45 -7.29 5.15
CA ALA A 51 8.41 -6.01 5.85
C ALA A 51 7.01 -5.38 5.79
N PRO A 52 6.52 -4.78 6.88
CA PRO A 52 5.24 -4.09 6.94
C PRO A 52 5.12 -2.97 5.89
N THR A 53 3.90 -2.53 5.61
CA THR A 53 3.66 -1.34 4.77
C THR A 53 4.20 -0.09 5.47
N GLY A 54 4.73 0.87 4.69
CA GLY A 54 5.28 2.11 5.25
C GLY A 54 6.72 2.01 5.79
N THR A 55 7.40 0.88 5.63
CA THR A 55 8.80 0.68 6.06
C THR A 55 9.83 1.16 5.03
N GLY A 56 9.39 1.73 3.89
CA GLY A 56 10.28 2.24 2.84
C GLY A 56 10.72 1.20 1.81
N LYS A 57 9.91 0.15 1.58
CA LYS A 57 10.18 -0.90 0.58
C LYS A 57 10.46 -0.34 -0.81
N THR A 58 9.73 0.69 -1.25
CA THR A 58 9.90 1.27 -2.58
C THR A 58 11.33 1.76 -2.83
N PHE A 59 11.94 2.42 -1.85
CA PHE A 59 13.34 2.84 -1.97
C PHE A 59 14.31 1.67 -1.84
N ALA A 60 13.94 0.60 -1.12
CA ALA A 60 14.78 -0.58 -0.97
C ALA A 60 15.07 -1.28 -2.31
N TYR A 61 14.08 -1.32 -3.22
CA TYR A 61 14.29 -1.84 -4.58
C TYR A 61 14.47 -0.74 -5.63
N GLY A 62 13.91 0.44 -5.42
CA GLY A 62 13.97 1.55 -6.37
C GLY A 62 15.37 2.11 -6.54
N ILE A 63 16.15 2.23 -5.45
CA ILE A 63 17.55 2.68 -5.50
C ILE A 63 18.40 1.75 -6.36
N PRO A 64 18.48 0.42 -6.11
CA PRO A 64 19.23 -0.49 -6.97
C PRO A 64 18.77 -0.50 -8.41
N ILE A 65 17.46 -0.42 -8.66
CA ILE A 65 16.94 -0.32 -10.04
C ILE A 65 17.51 0.91 -10.73
N VAL A 66 17.38 2.10 -10.12
CA VAL A 66 17.83 3.35 -10.73
C VAL A 66 19.37 3.39 -10.91
N GLU A 67 20.13 2.76 -10.00
CA GLU A 67 21.57 2.60 -10.17
C GLU A 67 21.95 1.74 -11.39
N HIS A 68 21.17 0.73 -11.68
CA HIS A 68 21.43 -0.22 -12.77
C HIS A 68 20.93 0.22 -14.13
N ILE A 69 20.08 1.27 -14.24
CA ILE A 69 19.57 1.73 -15.52
C ILE A 69 20.70 2.35 -16.36
N ASP A 70 20.84 1.84 -17.56
CA ASP A 70 21.60 2.48 -18.62
C ASP A 70 20.66 3.41 -19.40
N PRO A 71 20.82 4.73 -19.32
CA PRO A 71 19.95 5.68 -20.02
C PRO A 71 20.08 5.65 -21.54
N GLU A 72 21.20 5.12 -22.08
CA GLU A 72 21.43 4.98 -23.52
C GLU A 72 20.75 3.73 -24.11
N ASP A 73 20.42 2.74 -23.28
CA ASP A 73 19.66 1.56 -23.69
C ASP A 73 18.15 1.85 -23.58
N GLU A 74 17.50 2.08 -24.73
CA GLU A 74 16.07 2.39 -24.84
C GLU A 74 15.14 1.17 -24.60
N SER A 75 15.68 0.02 -24.24
CA SER A 75 14.86 -1.17 -23.92
C SER A 75 14.31 -1.09 -22.49
N VAL A 76 13.26 -1.90 -22.21
CA VAL A 76 12.77 -2.06 -20.83
C VAL A 76 13.80 -2.84 -20.04
N GLN A 77 14.36 -2.22 -18.99
CA GLN A 77 15.40 -2.79 -18.15
C GLN A 77 14.91 -3.24 -16.77
N ALA A 78 13.82 -2.62 -16.27
CA ALA A 78 13.19 -3.01 -15.02
C ALA A 78 11.67 -3.07 -15.14
N VAL A 79 11.07 -4.07 -14.50
CA VAL A 79 9.62 -4.24 -14.39
C VAL A 79 9.25 -4.38 -12.93
N ILE A 80 8.30 -3.56 -12.47
CA ILE A 80 7.76 -3.61 -11.12
C ILE A 80 6.26 -3.92 -11.23
N LEU A 81 5.83 -5.00 -10.61
CA LEU A 81 4.42 -5.38 -10.52
C LEU A 81 3.83 -4.95 -9.18
N ALA A 82 2.68 -4.32 -9.23
CA ALA A 82 1.92 -3.89 -8.06
C ALA A 82 0.46 -4.34 -8.15
N PRO A 83 -0.20 -4.74 -7.05
CA PRO A 83 -1.57 -5.26 -7.06
C PRO A 83 -2.60 -4.22 -7.49
N THR A 84 -2.37 -2.95 -7.21
CA THR A 84 -3.33 -1.87 -7.42
C THR A 84 -2.77 -0.74 -8.26
N ARG A 85 -3.67 0.01 -8.87
CA ARG A 85 -3.35 1.19 -9.69
C ARG A 85 -2.70 2.28 -8.86
N GLU A 86 -3.26 2.49 -7.67
CA GLU A 86 -2.84 3.51 -6.73
C GLU A 86 -1.39 3.28 -6.29
N LEU A 87 -1.05 2.03 -5.94
CA LEU A 87 0.32 1.66 -5.59
C LEU A 87 1.27 1.79 -6.81
N ALA A 88 0.85 1.37 -8.00
CA ALA A 88 1.66 1.52 -9.20
C ALA A 88 1.98 3.00 -9.51
N ILE A 89 1.01 3.90 -9.32
CA ILE A 89 1.20 5.34 -9.48
C ILE A 89 2.20 5.85 -8.42
N GLN A 90 1.98 5.49 -7.15
CA GLN A 90 2.86 5.89 -6.05
C GLN A 90 4.31 5.43 -6.28
N ILE A 91 4.53 4.15 -6.61
CA ILE A 91 5.86 3.63 -6.94
C ILE A 91 6.50 4.43 -8.07
N THR A 92 5.73 4.75 -9.12
CA THR A 92 6.26 5.54 -10.24
C THR A 92 6.69 6.94 -9.81
N ASP A 93 5.94 7.58 -8.93
CA ASP A 93 6.26 8.91 -8.41
C ASP A 93 7.48 8.87 -7.48
N GLU A 94 7.61 7.86 -6.63
CA GLU A 94 8.79 7.64 -5.79
C GLU A 94 10.06 7.36 -6.62
N LEU A 95 9.96 6.58 -7.70
CA LEU A 95 11.08 6.38 -8.62
C LEU A 95 11.52 7.68 -9.29
N ARG A 96 10.59 8.55 -9.70
CA ARG A 96 10.92 9.87 -10.28
C ARG A 96 11.77 10.71 -9.35
N ILE A 97 11.54 10.60 -8.04
CA ILE A 97 12.38 11.26 -7.05
C ILE A 97 13.81 10.74 -7.14
N LEU A 98 13.99 9.41 -7.18
CA LEU A 98 15.30 8.77 -7.17
C LEU A 98 16.13 9.12 -8.40
N TYR A 99 15.54 9.20 -9.59
CA TYR A 99 16.28 9.54 -10.79
C TYR A 99 16.22 11.03 -11.19
N THR A 100 15.83 11.93 -10.27
CA THR A 100 15.76 13.38 -10.53
C THR A 100 17.06 13.94 -11.09
N TYR A 101 18.21 13.44 -10.63
CA TYR A 101 19.54 13.88 -11.06
C TYR A 101 20.24 12.92 -12.03
N LYS A 102 19.54 11.87 -12.50
CA LYS A 102 20.03 10.95 -13.53
C LYS A 102 19.26 11.20 -14.84
N PRO A 103 19.74 12.09 -15.73
CA PRO A 103 19.04 12.41 -16.97
C PRO A 103 18.96 11.20 -17.90
N GLY A 104 17.92 11.16 -18.73
CA GLY A 104 17.70 10.07 -19.71
C GLY A 104 16.84 8.92 -19.17
N ILE A 105 16.72 8.73 -17.86
CA ILE A 105 15.87 7.69 -17.27
C ILE A 105 14.39 8.07 -17.37
N ARG A 106 13.57 7.13 -17.81
CA ARG A 106 12.12 7.28 -17.93
C ARG A 106 11.40 6.09 -17.30
N ALA A 107 10.34 6.36 -16.57
CA ALA A 107 9.43 5.37 -16.04
C ALA A 107 8.01 5.56 -16.59
N VAL A 108 7.32 4.46 -16.89
CA VAL A 108 5.92 4.47 -17.29
C VAL A 108 5.08 3.66 -16.30
N CYS A 109 3.87 4.17 -16.02
CA CYS A 109 2.89 3.49 -15.18
C CYS A 109 1.76 2.91 -16.06
N LEU A 110 1.54 1.58 -15.99
CA LEU A 110 0.56 0.85 -16.79
C LEU A 110 -0.49 0.20 -15.88
N TYR A 111 -1.71 0.72 -15.87
CA TYR A 111 -2.79 0.22 -15.03
C TYR A 111 -4.15 0.23 -15.71
N GLY A 112 -5.05 -0.63 -15.26
CA GLY A 112 -6.40 -0.75 -15.79
C GLY A 112 -7.28 0.47 -15.47
N GLY A 113 -8.31 0.75 -16.27
CA GLY A 113 -9.25 1.87 -16.07
C GLY A 113 -8.79 3.22 -16.62
N ALA A 114 -7.53 3.36 -17.03
CA ALA A 114 -7.07 4.50 -17.81
C ALA A 114 -7.14 4.21 -19.31
N PRO A 115 -7.31 5.25 -20.16
CA PRO A 115 -7.30 5.08 -21.61
C PRO A 115 -5.99 4.47 -22.11
N ILE A 116 -6.08 3.33 -22.79
CA ILE A 116 -4.89 2.58 -23.22
C ILE A 116 -4.03 3.37 -24.22
N GLY A 117 -4.65 4.20 -25.05
CA GLY A 117 -3.93 5.04 -26.03
C GLY A 117 -2.88 5.93 -25.39
N ARG A 118 -3.19 6.57 -24.25
CA ARG A 118 -2.22 7.41 -23.52
C ARG A 118 -1.03 6.60 -23.00
N GLN A 119 -1.26 5.35 -22.60
CA GLN A 119 -0.18 4.47 -22.13
C GLN A 119 0.67 4.00 -23.32
N ILE A 120 0.06 3.73 -24.48
CA ILE A 120 0.79 3.43 -25.72
C ILE A 120 1.67 4.62 -26.12
N ASP A 121 1.16 5.85 -26.06
CA ASP A 121 1.95 7.04 -26.39
C ASP A 121 3.09 7.29 -25.40
N ALA A 122 2.90 6.93 -24.12
CA ALA A 122 3.98 6.97 -23.13
C ALA A 122 5.04 5.89 -23.41
N LEU A 123 4.64 4.69 -23.84
CA LEU A 123 5.56 3.60 -24.21
C LEU A 123 6.41 3.92 -25.45
N LYS A 124 5.89 4.70 -26.40
CA LYS A 124 6.66 5.19 -27.57
C LYS A 124 7.85 6.11 -27.20
N LYS A 125 7.92 6.57 -25.96
CA LYS A 125 9.06 7.35 -25.43
C LYS A 125 10.17 6.46 -24.89
N HIS A 126 10.10 5.16 -25.15
CA HIS A 126 11.10 4.16 -24.74
C HIS A 126 11.49 4.24 -23.27
N PRO A 127 10.54 4.01 -22.32
CA PRO A 127 10.85 4.00 -20.92
C PRO A 127 11.65 2.74 -20.53
N GLN A 128 12.70 2.92 -19.75
CA GLN A 128 13.52 1.82 -19.24
C GLN A 128 12.86 1.12 -18.05
N ILE A 129 11.97 1.82 -17.33
CA ILE A 129 11.29 1.27 -16.15
C ILE A 129 9.79 1.19 -16.42
N VAL A 130 9.21 0.01 -16.24
CA VAL A 130 7.77 -0.25 -16.34
C VAL A 130 7.23 -0.59 -14.96
N VAL A 131 6.34 0.23 -14.43
CA VAL A 131 5.56 -0.08 -13.23
C VAL A 131 4.15 -0.43 -13.66
N ALA A 132 3.63 -1.59 -13.28
CA ALA A 132 2.37 -2.05 -13.83
C ALA A 132 1.51 -2.88 -12.87
N THR A 133 0.19 -2.85 -13.10
CA THR A 133 -0.68 -3.92 -12.59
C THR A 133 -0.61 -5.14 -13.53
N PRO A 134 -0.62 -6.39 -13.02
CA PRO A 134 -0.37 -7.60 -13.83
C PRO A 134 -1.27 -7.70 -15.05
N GLY A 135 -2.59 -7.56 -14.90
CA GLY A 135 -3.53 -7.68 -16.01
C GLY A 135 -3.33 -6.63 -17.10
N ARG A 136 -2.95 -5.38 -16.75
CA ARG A 136 -2.70 -4.33 -17.76
C ARG A 136 -1.39 -4.55 -18.51
N LEU A 137 -0.35 -5.02 -17.83
CA LEU A 137 0.90 -5.38 -18.51
C LEU A 137 0.67 -6.53 -19.48
N SER A 138 -0.07 -7.57 -19.05
CA SER A 138 -0.48 -8.68 -19.94
C SER A 138 -1.26 -8.19 -21.18
N ASP A 139 -2.16 -7.20 -21.04
CA ASP A 139 -2.89 -6.60 -22.19
C ASP A 139 -1.93 -5.87 -23.14
N HIS A 140 -1.01 -5.05 -22.67
CA HIS A 140 -0.01 -4.39 -23.50
C HIS A 140 0.91 -5.39 -24.22
N MET A 141 1.32 -6.47 -23.57
CA MET A 141 2.12 -7.53 -24.18
C MET A 141 1.35 -8.27 -25.29
N LYS A 142 0.07 -8.61 -25.05
CA LYS A 142 -0.80 -9.20 -26.09
C LYS A 142 -0.94 -8.29 -27.30
N ARG A 143 -1.00 -6.99 -27.10
CA ARG A 143 -1.06 -5.96 -28.15
C ARG A 143 0.30 -5.66 -28.77
N ARG A 144 1.38 -6.24 -28.25
CA ARG A 144 2.77 -5.99 -28.68
C ARG A 144 3.17 -4.51 -28.61
N THR A 145 2.61 -3.78 -27.65
CA THR A 145 2.93 -2.37 -27.40
C THR A 145 4.07 -2.18 -26.38
N VAL A 146 4.45 -3.25 -25.68
CA VAL A 146 5.61 -3.31 -24.79
C VAL A 146 6.29 -4.67 -24.93
N ARG A 147 7.61 -4.67 -24.80
CA ARG A 147 8.44 -5.88 -24.67
C ARG A 147 9.11 -5.84 -23.31
N VAL A 148 9.08 -6.95 -22.58
CA VAL A 148 9.66 -7.09 -21.23
C VAL A 148 10.74 -8.16 -21.13
N ASP A 149 11.01 -8.84 -22.24
CA ASP A 149 12.02 -9.91 -22.36
C ASP A 149 13.46 -9.40 -22.18
N THR A 150 13.67 -8.09 -22.19
CA THR A 150 14.94 -7.41 -21.93
C THR A 150 15.12 -6.97 -20.48
N ALA A 151 14.10 -7.15 -19.63
CA ALA A 151 14.14 -6.74 -18.24
C ALA A 151 15.25 -7.47 -17.48
N LYS A 152 16.13 -6.71 -16.84
CA LYS A 152 17.23 -7.21 -16.00
C LYS A 152 16.79 -7.37 -14.55
N THR A 153 15.97 -6.47 -14.05
CA THR A 153 15.40 -6.53 -12.70
C THR A 153 13.88 -6.64 -12.75
N VAL A 154 13.33 -7.56 -11.97
CA VAL A 154 11.88 -7.69 -11.76
C VAL A 154 11.58 -7.57 -10.28
N VAL A 155 10.53 -6.83 -9.93
CA VAL A 155 10.05 -6.69 -8.55
C VAL A 155 8.57 -7.02 -8.49
N LEU A 156 8.19 -7.80 -7.48
CA LEU A 156 6.80 -7.99 -7.06
C LEU A 156 6.61 -7.25 -5.74
N ASP A 157 5.90 -6.12 -5.75
CA ASP A 157 5.57 -5.38 -4.52
C ASP A 157 4.16 -5.72 -4.04
N GLU A 158 4.01 -5.89 -2.73
CA GLU A 158 2.81 -6.46 -2.09
C GLU A 158 2.41 -7.81 -2.74
N ALA A 159 3.39 -8.74 -2.85
CA ALA A 159 3.22 -10.01 -3.52
C ALA A 159 2.06 -10.83 -2.95
N ASP A 160 1.93 -10.91 -1.62
CA ASP A 160 0.79 -11.54 -0.92
C ASP A 160 -0.54 -11.00 -1.44
N ARG A 161 -0.67 -9.71 -1.55
CA ARG A 161 -1.89 -9.05 -2.07
C ARG A 161 -2.19 -9.36 -3.53
N MET A 162 -1.16 -9.45 -4.38
CA MET A 162 -1.38 -9.84 -5.77
C MET A 162 -1.98 -11.24 -5.86
N LEU A 163 -1.55 -12.15 -4.98
CA LEU A 163 -2.04 -13.52 -4.93
C LEU A 163 -3.46 -13.59 -4.37
N ASP A 164 -3.74 -12.88 -3.28
CA ASP A 164 -5.10 -12.77 -2.71
C ASP A 164 -6.13 -12.22 -3.72
N MET A 165 -5.69 -11.32 -4.60
CA MET A 165 -6.52 -10.79 -5.69
C MET A 165 -6.64 -11.72 -6.91
N GLY A 166 -6.05 -12.90 -6.87
CA GLY A 166 -6.12 -13.93 -7.92
C GLY A 166 -5.19 -13.68 -9.11
N PHE A 167 -4.19 -12.81 -8.98
CA PHE A 167 -3.25 -12.50 -10.07
C PHE A 167 -2.14 -13.53 -10.26
N ILE A 168 -2.16 -14.66 -9.53
CA ILE A 168 -1.09 -15.66 -9.59
C ILE A 168 -0.76 -16.09 -11.02
N HIS A 169 -1.77 -16.39 -11.84
CA HIS A 169 -1.58 -16.82 -13.23
C HIS A 169 -1.02 -15.71 -14.13
N ASP A 170 -1.41 -14.46 -13.90
CA ASP A 170 -0.85 -13.34 -14.66
C ASP A 170 0.60 -13.10 -14.25
N VAL A 171 0.91 -13.12 -12.96
CA VAL A 171 2.26 -12.93 -12.42
C VAL A 171 3.22 -14.01 -12.94
N THR A 172 2.87 -15.30 -12.84
CA THR A 172 3.72 -16.41 -13.31
C THR A 172 3.95 -16.33 -14.81
N ARG A 173 2.90 -16.06 -15.61
CA ARG A 173 3.03 -15.86 -17.06
C ARG A 173 3.95 -14.68 -17.42
N LEU A 174 3.91 -13.60 -16.65
CA LEU A 174 4.79 -12.45 -16.84
C LEU A 174 6.23 -12.79 -16.48
N LEU A 175 6.47 -13.49 -15.37
CA LEU A 175 7.79 -13.94 -14.96
C LEU A 175 8.43 -14.90 -15.98
N ASP A 176 7.63 -15.80 -16.60
CA ASP A 176 8.07 -16.69 -17.68
C ASP A 176 8.55 -15.92 -18.92
N ARG A 177 8.04 -14.72 -19.16
CA ARG A 177 8.47 -13.86 -20.28
C ARG A 177 9.70 -13.02 -19.96
N MET A 178 10.07 -12.94 -18.71
CA MET A 178 11.25 -12.24 -18.20
C MET A 178 12.32 -13.21 -17.67
N ASP A 179 12.54 -14.29 -18.42
CA ASP A 179 13.45 -15.39 -18.05
C ASP A 179 14.93 -14.99 -18.04
N LYS A 180 15.28 -13.91 -18.76
CA LYS A 180 16.64 -13.34 -18.84
C LYS A 180 16.97 -12.35 -17.73
N ARG A 181 16.05 -12.15 -16.77
CA ARG A 181 16.30 -11.25 -15.64
C ARG A 181 17.53 -11.72 -14.85
N LYS A 182 18.27 -10.77 -14.30
CA LYS A 182 19.41 -11.01 -13.44
C LYS A 182 18.99 -11.24 -11.99
N ASN A 183 17.97 -10.49 -11.53
CA ASN A 183 17.42 -10.65 -10.20
C ASN A 183 15.90 -10.44 -10.14
N LEU A 184 15.30 -11.03 -9.10
CA LEU A 184 13.89 -10.89 -8.74
C LEU A 184 13.78 -10.48 -7.28
N GLY A 185 13.15 -9.33 -7.01
CA GLY A 185 12.79 -8.89 -5.67
C GLY A 185 11.34 -9.25 -5.33
N LEU A 186 11.11 -10.01 -4.26
CA LEU A 186 9.79 -10.26 -3.69
C LEU A 186 9.63 -9.43 -2.42
N PHE A 187 8.72 -8.46 -2.43
CA PHE A 187 8.43 -7.59 -1.30
C PHE A 187 6.99 -7.83 -0.83
N SER A 188 6.83 -8.21 0.43
CA SER A 188 5.54 -8.61 0.99
C SER A 188 5.45 -8.28 2.48
N ALA A 189 4.25 -8.04 2.98
CA ALA A 189 4.03 -7.93 4.41
C ALA A 189 3.99 -9.33 5.05
N THR A 190 3.47 -10.32 4.31
CA THR A 190 3.44 -11.72 4.73
C THR A 190 4.07 -12.63 3.70
N ILE A 191 4.66 -13.70 4.18
CA ILE A 191 5.19 -14.77 3.33
C ILE A 191 4.25 -15.96 3.45
N SER A 192 3.21 -15.96 2.61
CA SER A 192 2.29 -17.09 2.47
C SER A 192 2.95 -18.24 1.71
N ARG A 193 2.30 -19.40 1.70
CA ARG A 193 2.79 -20.55 0.92
C ARG A 193 2.89 -20.23 -0.56
N GLU A 194 1.90 -19.54 -1.09
CA GLU A 194 1.84 -19.14 -2.50
C GLU A 194 2.97 -18.17 -2.87
N VAL A 195 3.33 -17.24 -1.98
CA VAL A 195 4.49 -16.34 -2.16
C VAL A 195 5.78 -17.18 -2.20
N MET A 196 5.92 -18.15 -1.29
CA MET A 196 7.08 -19.07 -1.28
C MET A 196 7.14 -19.94 -2.52
N ASP A 197 6.00 -20.42 -3.04
CA ASP A 197 5.95 -21.22 -4.27
C ASP A 197 6.51 -20.41 -5.47
N ILE A 198 6.18 -19.12 -5.57
CA ILE A 198 6.79 -18.22 -6.57
C ILE A 198 8.29 -18.07 -6.31
N ALA A 199 8.71 -17.87 -5.08
CA ALA A 199 10.12 -17.75 -4.74
C ALA A 199 10.92 -19.00 -5.16
N TRP A 200 10.45 -20.17 -4.81
CA TRP A 200 11.13 -21.44 -5.14
C TRP A 200 11.24 -21.70 -6.64
N VAL A 201 10.23 -21.28 -7.42
CA VAL A 201 10.24 -21.50 -8.88
C VAL A 201 11.09 -20.46 -9.61
N TYR A 202 11.06 -19.20 -9.16
CA TYR A 202 11.57 -18.06 -9.95
C TYR A 202 12.80 -17.38 -9.37
N GLN A 203 13.18 -17.62 -8.11
CA GLN A 203 14.37 -17.06 -7.48
C GLN A 203 15.51 -18.05 -7.35
N ARG A 204 16.73 -17.54 -7.25
CA ARG A 204 17.97 -18.31 -7.11
C ARG A 204 18.72 -17.79 -5.89
N ASP A 205 18.86 -18.62 -4.86
CA ASP A 205 19.61 -18.29 -3.64
C ASP A 205 19.30 -16.89 -3.10
N ALA A 206 18.01 -16.64 -2.90
CA ALA A 206 17.53 -15.31 -2.53
C ALA A 206 17.97 -14.92 -1.11
N GLU A 207 18.40 -13.66 -0.95
CA GLU A 207 18.65 -13.10 0.37
C GLU A 207 17.31 -12.84 1.09
N GLU A 208 17.15 -13.47 2.25
CA GLU A 208 15.94 -13.28 3.07
C GLU A 208 16.13 -12.13 4.05
N VAL A 209 15.37 -11.07 3.87
CA VAL A 209 15.35 -9.90 4.73
C VAL A 209 14.03 -9.85 5.48
N THR A 210 14.06 -10.05 6.79
CA THR A 210 12.88 -9.94 7.65
C THR A 210 13.01 -8.74 8.56
N VAL A 211 12.09 -7.80 8.42
CA VAL A 211 11.93 -6.67 9.34
C VAL A 211 10.76 -6.98 10.25
N ARG A 212 11.03 -7.16 11.54
CA ARG A 212 9.96 -7.26 12.54
C ARG A 212 9.34 -5.88 12.76
N GLU A 213 8.05 -5.84 12.97
CA GLU A 213 7.45 -4.68 13.62
C GLU A 213 8.15 -4.51 14.96
N ASP A 214 8.86 -3.41 15.10
CA ASP A 214 9.48 -3.05 16.38
C ASP A 214 8.34 -2.81 17.37
N GLU A 215 8.19 -3.68 18.36
CA GLU A 215 7.15 -3.55 19.40
C GLU A 215 7.21 -2.20 20.10
N GLN A 216 8.41 -1.58 20.15
CA GLN A 216 8.62 -0.24 20.72
C GLN A 216 8.15 0.90 19.80
N ASN A 217 8.03 0.65 18.48
CA ASN A 217 7.58 1.62 17.49
C ASN A 217 6.17 1.31 16.95
N LYS A 218 5.46 0.33 17.54
CA LYS A 218 4.03 0.18 17.23
C LYS A 218 3.33 1.50 17.51
N PRO A 219 2.61 2.05 16.52
CA PRO A 219 1.81 3.24 16.79
C PRO A 219 0.88 2.96 17.97
N ASP A 220 0.95 3.79 19.01
CA ASP A 220 0.02 3.73 20.15
C ASP A 220 -1.38 4.11 19.66
N ILE A 221 -2.10 3.12 19.13
CA ILE A 221 -3.45 3.28 18.62
C ILE A 221 -4.42 2.80 19.69
N LYS A 222 -5.20 3.72 20.26
CA LYS A 222 -6.29 3.37 21.14
C LYS A 222 -7.40 2.69 20.35
N GLN A 223 -7.68 1.45 20.69
CA GLN A 223 -8.63 0.63 19.95
C GLN A 223 -9.87 0.37 20.79
N PHE A 224 -11.01 0.66 20.17
CA PHE A 224 -12.30 0.54 20.84
C PHE A 224 -13.25 -0.33 20.00
N ARG A 225 -14.18 -1.01 20.69
CA ARG A 225 -15.34 -1.64 20.08
C ARG A 225 -16.62 -1.04 20.63
N MET A 226 -17.62 -0.92 19.79
CA MET A 226 -18.94 -0.41 20.15
C MET A 226 -20.03 -1.35 19.65
N ASP A 227 -20.86 -1.83 20.56
CA ASP A 227 -22.04 -2.63 20.24
C ASP A 227 -23.14 -1.70 19.70
N VAL A 228 -23.54 -1.88 18.45
CA VAL A 228 -24.55 -1.06 17.76
C VAL A 228 -25.38 -1.94 16.82
N SER A 229 -26.63 -1.55 16.58
CA SER A 229 -27.40 -2.21 15.51
C SER A 229 -26.81 -1.93 14.14
N PHE A 230 -27.08 -2.78 13.16
CA PHE A 230 -26.60 -2.60 11.79
C PHE A 230 -26.95 -1.21 11.22
N ASP A 231 -28.18 -0.74 11.47
CA ASP A 231 -28.64 0.58 11.02
C ASP A 231 -28.11 1.72 11.87
N GLY A 232 -27.70 1.46 13.10
CA GLY A 232 -27.14 2.45 14.03
C GLY A 232 -25.69 2.85 13.75
N LYS A 233 -24.95 2.10 12.93
CA LYS A 233 -23.51 2.35 12.65
C LYS A 233 -23.25 3.75 12.10
N ALA A 234 -24.04 4.20 11.11
CA ALA A 234 -23.88 5.52 10.50
C ALA A 234 -24.15 6.66 11.47
N GLU A 235 -25.17 6.48 12.34
CA GLU A 235 -25.50 7.44 13.39
C GLU A 235 -24.38 7.52 14.43
N ALA A 236 -23.84 6.37 14.83
CA ALA A 236 -22.72 6.31 15.78
C ALA A 236 -21.47 7.04 15.24
N ILE A 237 -21.15 6.86 13.95
CA ILE A 237 -20.05 7.60 13.29
C ILE A 237 -20.33 9.09 13.35
N ALA A 238 -21.51 9.55 12.90
CA ALA A 238 -21.87 10.96 12.89
C ALA A 238 -21.79 11.59 14.29
N LYS A 239 -22.24 10.86 15.31
CA LYS A 239 -22.22 11.30 16.70
C LYS A 239 -20.80 11.42 17.24
N ILE A 240 -19.95 10.42 17.05
CA ILE A 240 -18.54 10.47 17.45
C ILE A 240 -17.85 11.67 16.78
N LEU A 241 -18.07 11.88 15.51
CA LEU A 241 -17.46 13.00 14.76
C LEU A 241 -17.95 14.38 15.24
N SER A 242 -19.17 14.48 15.76
CA SER A 242 -19.70 15.74 16.31
C SER A 242 -19.11 16.07 17.68
N GLU A 243 -18.78 15.05 18.48
CA GLU A 243 -18.30 15.22 19.85
C GLU A 243 -16.78 15.36 19.98
N THR A 244 -16.03 14.75 19.04
CA THR A 244 -14.58 14.60 19.21
C THR A 244 -13.74 15.60 18.44
N GLY A 245 -14.33 16.34 17.50
CA GLY A 245 -13.59 17.33 16.69
C GLY A 245 -12.53 16.71 15.77
N PHE A 246 -12.63 15.41 15.42
CA PHE A 246 -11.77 14.78 14.44
C PHE A 246 -12.06 15.33 13.04
N ASP A 247 -11.00 15.75 12.35
CA ASP A 247 -11.10 16.41 11.05
C ASP A 247 -10.77 15.49 9.88
N ARG A 248 -10.02 14.42 10.12
CA ARG A 248 -9.56 13.52 9.08
C ARG A 248 -9.83 12.08 9.44
N CYS A 249 -10.83 11.50 8.79
CA CYS A 249 -11.41 10.22 9.20
C CYS A 249 -11.49 9.24 8.05
N MET A 250 -11.21 7.95 8.33
CA MET A 250 -11.45 6.86 7.38
C MET A 250 -12.51 5.91 7.93
N VAL A 251 -13.40 5.46 7.04
CA VAL A 251 -14.44 4.46 7.34
C VAL A 251 -14.28 3.28 6.41
N PHE A 252 -14.11 2.09 6.96
CA PHE A 252 -13.99 0.84 6.21
C PHE A 252 -15.27 0.04 6.25
N CYS A 253 -15.76 -0.36 5.07
CA CYS A 253 -16.91 -1.23 4.87
C CYS A 253 -16.54 -2.46 4.05
N ASN A 254 -17.14 -3.61 4.31
CA ASN A 254 -16.86 -4.84 3.55
C ASN A 254 -17.54 -4.85 2.17
N THR A 255 -18.61 -4.06 1.96
CA THR A 255 -19.37 -4.04 0.71
C THR A 255 -19.50 -2.64 0.09
N LYS A 256 -19.61 -2.59 -1.25
CA LYS A 256 -19.85 -1.37 -2.02
C LYS A 256 -21.15 -0.66 -1.57
N GLY A 257 -22.23 -1.43 -1.42
CA GLY A 257 -23.53 -0.89 -1.03
C GLY A 257 -23.50 -0.24 0.35
N ASN A 258 -22.78 -0.85 1.31
CA ASN A 258 -22.62 -0.26 2.65
C ASN A 258 -21.77 1.00 2.59
N THR A 259 -20.73 1.04 1.76
CA THR A 259 -19.90 2.24 1.53
C THR A 259 -20.75 3.42 1.06
N GLU A 260 -21.61 3.20 0.06
CA GLU A 260 -22.52 4.24 -0.46
C GLU A 260 -23.58 4.68 0.57
N ARG A 261 -24.16 3.71 1.31
CA ARG A 261 -25.17 3.97 2.34
C ARG A 261 -24.62 4.87 3.45
N ILE A 262 -23.45 4.51 3.99
CA ILE A 262 -22.78 5.29 5.04
C ILE A 262 -22.44 6.70 4.53
N THR A 263 -21.90 6.79 3.32
CA THR A 263 -21.53 8.08 2.72
C THR A 263 -22.75 9.00 2.58
N LYS A 264 -23.85 8.50 2.01
CA LYS A 264 -25.12 9.28 1.87
C LYS A 264 -25.66 9.74 3.21
N PHE A 265 -25.65 8.86 4.22
CA PHE A 265 -26.12 9.20 5.55
C PHE A 265 -25.30 10.33 6.17
N LEU A 266 -23.97 10.26 6.10
CA LEU A 266 -23.09 11.31 6.62
C LEU A 266 -23.30 12.65 5.89
N GLN A 267 -23.46 12.61 4.56
CA GLN A 267 -23.76 13.80 3.76
C GLN A 267 -25.11 14.45 4.16
N MET A 268 -26.15 13.65 4.40
CA MET A 268 -27.45 14.14 4.88
C MET A 268 -27.37 14.81 6.26
N ARG A 269 -26.35 14.46 7.06
CA ARG A 269 -26.03 15.11 8.35
C ARG A 269 -25.08 16.31 8.21
N GLY A 270 -24.80 16.76 6.98
CA GLY A 270 -23.90 17.88 6.72
C GLY A 270 -22.42 17.56 6.90
N ILE A 271 -22.04 16.29 7.01
CA ILE A 271 -20.65 15.86 7.12
C ILE A 271 -20.08 15.68 5.71
N ASP A 272 -18.96 16.33 5.42
CA ASP A 272 -18.26 16.21 4.14
C ASP A 272 -17.63 14.80 4.04
N ALA A 273 -18.31 13.91 3.31
CA ALA A 273 -17.94 12.51 3.13
C ALA A 273 -17.99 12.13 1.65
N GLN A 274 -17.01 11.35 1.19
CA GLN A 274 -17.02 10.73 -0.13
C GLN A 274 -16.52 9.29 -0.04
N CYS A 275 -16.94 8.44 -0.99
CA CYS A 275 -16.55 7.04 -1.01
C CYS A 275 -15.75 6.65 -2.25
N ILE A 276 -14.97 5.57 -2.07
CA ILE A 276 -14.32 4.84 -3.16
C ILE A 276 -14.62 3.34 -3.03
N HIS A 277 -15.02 2.73 -4.15
CA HIS A 277 -15.17 1.29 -4.32
C HIS A 277 -14.98 0.91 -5.80
N GLY A 278 -15.00 -0.39 -6.11
CA GLY A 278 -14.62 -0.89 -7.44
C GLY A 278 -15.43 -0.34 -8.62
N ASP A 279 -16.68 0.09 -8.40
CA ASP A 279 -17.55 0.59 -9.48
C ASP A 279 -17.41 2.10 -9.72
N ILE A 280 -16.66 2.81 -8.86
CA ILE A 280 -16.40 4.24 -9.05
C ILE A 280 -15.41 4.44 -10.21
N PRO A 281 -15.75 5.28 -11.22
CA PRO A 281 -14.85 5.59 -12.32
C PRO A 281 -13.50 6.13 -11.84
N GLN A 282 -12.40 5.68 -12.48
CA GLN A 282 -11.03 5.99 -12.05
C GLN A 282 -10.77 7.48 -11.85
N LYS A 283 -11.23 8.32 -12.79
CA LYS A 283 -11.08 9.78 -12.68
C LYS A 283 -11.70 10.34 -11.40
N LYS A 284 -12.86 9.81 -10.98
CA LYS A 284 -13.52 10.23 -9.74
C LYS A 284 -12.77 9.72 -8.51
N ARG A 285 -12.24 8.48 -8.56
CA ARG A 285 -11.40 7.94 -7.49
C ARG A 285 -10.17 8.81 -7.25
N GLU A 286 -9.46 9.20 -8.32
CA GLU A 286 -8.29 10.08 -8.25
C GLU A 286 -8.66 11.46 -7.65
N GLN A 287 -9.79 12.03 -8.03
CA GLN A 287 -10.29 13.29 -7.47
C GLN A 287 -10.57 13.18 -5.97
N VAL A 288 -11.28 12.14 -5.53
CA VAL A 288 -11.60 11.91 -4.11
C VAL A 288 -10.32 11.73 -3.31
N MET A 289 -9.37 10.96 -3.83
CA MET A 289 -8.07 10.74 -3.22
C MET A 289 -7.27 12.04 -3.06
N ASP A 290 -7.25 12.86 -4.11
CA ASP A 290 -6.55 14.14 -4.09
C ASP A 290 -7.17 15.12 -3.07
N LEU A 291 -8.49 15.16 -2.99
CA LEU A 291 -9.20 15.95 -1.98
C LEU A 291 -8.85 15.50 -0.57
N PHE A 292 -8.83 14.19 -0.32
CA PHE A 292 -8.51 13.64 0.99
C PHE A 292 -7.04 13.86 1.37
N ARG A 293 -6.09 13.66 0.44
CA ARG A 293 -4.66 13.96 0.66
C ARG A 293 -4.42 15.43 1.00
N LYS A 294 -5.13 16.33 0.35
CA LYS A 294 -5.04 17.80 0.58
C LYS A 294 -5.79 18.27 1.83
N GLY A 295 -6.40 17.37 2.60
CA GLY A 295 -7.20 17.73 3.78
C GLY A 295 -8.49 18.52 3.47
N LYS A 296 -8.97 18.43 2.22
CA LYS A 296 -10.21 19.08 1.75
C LYS A 296 -11.44 18.19 1.81
N LEU A 297 -11.32 16.98 2.30
CA LEU A 297 -12.36 16.01 2.54
C LEU A 297 -12.22 15.49 3.96
N ARG A 298 -13.27 15.62 4.77
CA ARG A 298 -13.25 15.21 6.17
C ARG A 298 -13.32 13.69 6.35
N VAL A 299 -14.26 13.04 5.67
CA VAL A 299 -14.52 11.60 5.83
C VAL A 299 -14.35 10.86 4.51
N PHE A 300 -13.44 9.90 4.52
CA PHE A 300 -13.20 9.01 3.40
C PHE A 300 -13.75 7.62 3.70
N VAL A 301 -14.73 7.17 2.92
CA VAL A 301 -15.38 5.86 3.10
C VAL A 301 -14.90 4.91 2.01
N SER A 302 -14.44 3.70 2.37
CA SER A 302 -13.88 2.79 1.38
C SER A 302 -14.12 1.32 1.71
N THR A 303 -14.04 0.47 0.67
CA THR A 303 -13.79 -0.96 0.85
C THR A 303 -12.29 -1.22 0.95
N ASP A 304 -11.87 -2.34 1.55
CA ASP A 304 -10.45 -2.70 1.66
C ASP A 304 -9.76 -2.72 0.30
N VAL A 305 -10.35 -3.37 -0.68
CA VAL A 305 -9.80 -3.47 -2.03
C VAL A 305 -9.56 -2.09 -2.65
N ALA A 306 -10.46 -1.14 -2.41
CA ALA A 306 -10.32 0.21 -2.95
C ALA A 306 -9.38 1.10 -2.14
N ALA A 307 -9.22 0.82 -0.83
CA ALA A 307 -8.30 1.52 0.06
C ALA A 307 -6.86 0.97 0.01
N ARG A 308 -6.68 -0.23 -0.55
CA ARG A 308 -5.36 -0.85 -0.69
C ARG A 308 -4.47 -0.05 -1.64
N GLY A 309 -3.20 0.13 -1.27
CA GLY A 309 -2.24 0.93 -2.04
C GLY A 309 -2.44 2.45 -1.97
N ILE A 310 -3.35 2.90 -1.10
CA ILE A 310 -3.53 4.31 -0.83
C ILE A 310 -2.50 4.74 0.22
N ASP A 311 -1.55 5.59 -0.18
CA ASP A 311 -0.68 6.29 0.75
C ASP A 311 -1.45 7.46 1.35
N VAL A 312 -2.23 7.15 2.36
CA VAL A 312 -2.88 8.11 3.24
C VAL A 312 -2.61 7.63 4.66
N ASP A 313 -1.57 8.15 5.21
CA ASP A 313 -1.27 8.09 6.63
C ASP A 313 -1.76 9.39 7.28
N ASP A 314 -1.80 9.42 8.58
CA ASP A 314 -2.14 10.62 9.36
C ASP A 314 -3.63 10.98 9.39
N VAL A 315 -4.50 9.97 9.57
CA VAL A 315 -5.89 10.20 9.93
C VAL A 315 -6.06 10.20 11.46
N ASP A 316 -6.99 11.02 11.95
CA ASP A 316 -7.27 11.15 13.39
C ASP A 316 -7.96 9.90 13.93
N ILE A 317 -8.88 9.32 13.15
CA ILE A 317 -9.67 8.16 13.54
C ILE A 317 -9.97 7.23 12.35
N VAL A 318 -9.91 5.94 12.62
CA VAL A 318 -10.38 4.88 11.72
C VAL A 318 -11.63 4.23 12.29
N PHE A 319 -12.68 4.14 11.49
CA PHE A 319 -13.88 3.38 11.80
C PHE A 319 -13.89 2.07 10.99
N ASN A 320 -13.89 0.92 11.66
CA ASN A 320 -14.27 -0.34 11.06
C ASN A 320 -15.81 -0.46 11.13
N CYS A 321 -16.49 0.09 10.12
CA CYS A 321 -17.95 -0.01 10.01
C CYS A 321 -18.39 -1.48 9.91
N ASP A 322 -17.61 -2.29 9.22
CA ASP A 322 -17.70 -3.74 9.19
C ASP A 322 -16.38 -4.34 9.65
N ILE A 323 -16.44 -5.37 10.50
CA ILE A 323 -15.25 -6.08 10.95
C ILE A 323 -14.65 -6.84 9.74
N PRO A 324 -13.34 -6.76 9.48
CA PRO A 324 -12.73 -7.46 8.35
C PRO A 324 -12.64 -8.97 8.61
N ASP A 325 -12.65 -9.74 7.52
CA ASP A 325 -12.55 -11.20 7.59
C ASP A 325 -11.14 -11.65 7.96
N GLU A 326 -10.10 -10.89 7.57
CA GLU A 326 -8.70 -11.20 7.82
C GLU A 326 -8.08 -10.31 8.92
N ASN A 327 -7.26 -10.91 9.81
CA ASN A 327 -6.58 -10.18 10.89
C ASN A 327 -5.65 -9.10 10.33
N GLN A 328 -5.06 -9.38 9.20
CA GLN A 328 -4.14 -8.48 8.52
C GLN A 328 -4.84 -7.21 8.00
N ASP A 329 -6.03 -7.38 7.43
CA ASP A 329 -6.82 -6.23 6.97
C ASP A 329 -7.16 -5.31 8.14
N TYR A 330 -7.46 -5.87 9.32
CA TYR A 330 -7.65 -5.07 10.53
C TYR A 330 -6.43 -4.22 10.87
N VAL A 331 -5.26 -4.83 10.92
CA VAL A 331 -3.99 -4.12 11.22
C VAL A 331 -3.70 -3.06 10.15
N HIS A 332 -3.91 -3.38 8.87
CA HIS A 332 -3.73 -2.44 7.76
C HIS A 332 -4.71 -1.26 7.81
N ARG A 333 -5.97 -1.49 8.24
CA ARG A 333 -6.95 -0.42 8.40
C ARG A 333 -6.57 0.54 9.51
N ILE A 334 -6.29 0.02 10.71
CA ILE A 334 -5.95 0.87 11.85
C ILE A 334 -4.59 1.54 11.68
N GLY A 335 -3.66 0.93 10.95
CA GLY A 335 -2.36 1.49 10.60
C GLY A 335 -2.41 2.75 9.72
N ARG A 336 -3.58 3.18 9.24
CA ARG A 336 -3.79 4.46 8.56
C ARG A 336 -3.81 5.65 9.53
N THR A 337 -3.94 5.40 10.83
CA THR A 337 -3.82 6.45 11.82
C THR A 337 -2.36 6.83 11.99
N GLY A 338 -2.06 8.06 11.70
CA GLY A 338 -0.83 8.76 11.46
C GLY A 338 0.44 8.58 12.26
N ARG A 339 1.48 9.19 11.67
CA ARG A 339 2.85 9.26 12.20
C ARG A 339 3.13 10.49 13.07
N ALA A 340 2.19 11.45 13.24
CA ALA A 340 2.40 12.71 13.95
C ALA A 340 1.55 12.83 15.22
N LYS A 341 2.03 13.52 16.18
CA LYS A 341 1.68 14.00 17.54
C LYS A 341 0.22 14.01 18.07
N ARG A 342 -0.80 13.43 17.40
CA ARG A 342 -2.20 13.39 17.89
C ARG A 342 -2.60 11.99 18.37
N GLN A 343 -3.62 11.91 19.23
CA GLN A 343 -4.18 10.63 19.68
C GLN A 343 -4.70 9.85 18.47
N ARG A 344 -4.27 8.62 18.34
CA ARG A 344 -4.63 7.68 17.28
C ARG A 344 -5.74 6.80 17.78
N VAL A 345 -6.87 6.80 17.10
CA VAL A 345 -8.07 6.09 17.55
C VAL A 345 -8.60 5.20 16.44
N ALA A 346 -8.98 3.98 16.81
CA ALA A 346 -9.74 3.08 15.95
C ALA A 346 -11.00 2.61 16.69
N VAL A 347 -12.15 2.69 16.03
CA VAL A 347 -13.44 2.22 16.57
C VAL A 347 -14.02 1.16 15.65
N SER A 348 -14.32 -0.01 16.20
CA SER A 348 -14.89 -1.15 15.48
C SER A 348 -16.32 -1.40 15.93
N PHE A 349 -17.26 -1.42 14.97
CA PHE A 349 -18.68 -1.63 15.27
C PHE A 349 -19.05 -3.11 15.26
N VAL A 350 -19.65 -3.55 16.34
CA VAL A 350 -20.16 -4.92 16.54
C VAL A 350 -21.68 -4.89 16.44
N ALA A 351 -22.24 -5.50 15.40
CA ALA A 351 -23.68 -5.45 15.14
C ALA A 351 -24.40 -6.78 15.41
N ASP A 352 -23.65 -7.87 15.50
CA ASP A 352 -24.17 -9.22 15.64
C ASP A 352 -23.17 -10.14 16.34
N PHE A 353 -23.60 -11.37 16.63
CA PHE A 353 -22.77 -12.35 17.31
C PHE A 353 -21.53 -12.78 16.49
N PRO A 354 -21.62 -13.02 15.16
CA PRO A 354 -20.44 -13.28 14.35
C PRO A 354 -19.39 -12.18 14.41
N SER A 355 -19.79 -10.90 14.30
CA SER A 355 -18.86 -9.77 14.41
C SER A 355 -18.21 -9.66 15.78
N LYS A 356 -18.93 -10.05 16.86
CA LYS A 356 -18.37 -10.13 18.21
C LYS A 356 -17.28 -11.19 18.33
N ILE A 357 -17.55 -12.40 17.85
CA ILE A 357 -16.54 -13.47 17.83
C ILE A 357 -15.32 -13.02 17.03
N ARG A 358 -15.55 -12.40 15.89
CA ARG A 358 -14.49 -11.98 14.98
C ARG A 358 -13.59 -10.92 15.60
N ILE A 359 -14.13 -9.91 16.28
CA ILE A 359 -13.34 -8.87 16.93
C ILE A 359 -12.54 -9.41 18.12
N ASP A 360 -13.10 -10.38 18.86
CA ASP A 360 -12.41 -11.05 19.96
C ASP A 360 -11.24 -11.92 19.43
N ASP A 361 -11.43 -12.60 18.29
CA ASP A 361 -10.38 -13.35 17.61
C ASP A 361 -9.25 -12.42 17.10
N ILE A 362 -9.61 -11.29 16.50
CA ILE A 362 -8.64 -10.27 16.09
C ILE A 362 -7.83 -9.78 17.29
N ALA A 363 -8.46 -9.41 18.39
CA ALA A 363 -7.80 -8.93 19.62
C ALA A 363 -6.77 -9.96 20.10
N LYS A 364 -7.16 -11.23 20.17
CA LYS A 364 -6.29 -12.33 20.60
C LYS A 364 -5.09 -12.55 19.68
N ASN A 365 -5.33 -12.61 18.35
CA ASN A 365 -4.29 -12.95 17.37
C ASN A 365 -3.33 -11.79 17.11
N THR A 366 -3.81 -10.54 17.18
CA THR A 366 -2.98 -9.34 17.01
C THR A 366 -2.34 -8.85 18.31
N ARG A 367 -2.69 -9.46 19.46
CA ARG A 367 -2.28 -9.05 20.81
C ARG A 367 -2.59 -7.56 21.08
N ASN A 368 -3.70 -7.07 20.55
CA ASN A 368 -4.18 -5.72 20.79
C ASN A 368 -5.25 -5.71 21.86
N GLU A 369 -5.22 -4.71 22.71
CA GLU A 369 -6.29 -4.43 23.66
C GLU A 369 -7.38 -3.61 22.94
N ILE A 370 -8.60 -4.15 22.82
CA ILE A 370 -9.75 -3.49 22.19
C ILE A 370 -10.81 -3.26 23.28
N LEU A 371 -10.89 -2.04 23.76
CA LEU A 371 -11.73 -1.67 24.90
C LEU A 371 -13.19 -1.44 24.46
N PRO A 372 -14.19 -1.90 25.24
CA PRO A 372 -15.59 -1.64 24.94
C PRO A 372 -15.95 -0.19 25.30
N VAL A 373 -16.70 0.47 24.39
CA VAL A 373 -17.23 1.83 24.59
C VAL A 373 -18.71 1.90 24.25
N LYS A 374 -19.43 2.81 24.85
CA LYS A 374 -20.85 3.10 24.59
C LYS A 374 -21.14 4.59 24.72
N PHE A 375 -22.28 5.03 24.23
CA PHE A 375 -22.82 6.33 24.60
C PHE A 375 -23.58 6.22 25.95
N ASP A 376 -23.34 7.17 26.84
CA ASP A 376 -24.10 7.31 28.06
C ASP A 376 -25.50 7.93 27.81
N GLU A 377 -26.28 8.12 28.88
CA GLU A 377 -27.63 8.71 28.81
C GLU A 377 -27.63 10.16 28.30
N ASN A 378 -26.53 10.88 28.45
CA ASN A 378 -26.33 12.24 27.96
C ASN A 378 -25.78 12.26 26.52
N GLY A 379 -25.48 11.09 25.97
CA GLY A 379 -24.95 10.91 24.63
C GLY A 379 -23.44 10.99 24.52
N SER A 380 -22.72 11.18 25.59
CA SER A 380 -21.24 11.23 25.60
C SER A 380 -20.60 9.85 25.50
N LEU A 381 -19.45 9.77 24.81
CA LEU A 381 -18.72 8.51 24.65
C LEU A 381 -18.02 8.13 25.96
N THR A 382 -18.34 6.96 26.50
CA THR A 382 -17.79 6.44 27.75
C THR A 382 -17.33 4.99 27.63
N MET A 383 -16.51 4.51 28.54
CA MET A 383 -16.18 3.09 28.66
C MET A 383 -17.46 2.30 29.02
N ALA A 384 -17.64 1.13 28.37
CA ALA A 384 -18.85 0.30 28.52
C ALA A 384 -18.73 -0.65 29.70
#